data_431905d6be7aa5835f04e1282b34b71c
#
_entry.id   431905d6be7aa5835f04e1282b34b71c
#
_cell.length_a   1.000
_cell.length_b   1.000
_cell.length_c   1.000
_cell.angle_alpha   90.00
_cell.angle_beta   90.00
_cell.angle_gamma   90.00
#
_symmetry.space_group_name_H-M   'P 1'
#
loop_
_entity.id
_entity.type
_entity.pdbx_description
1 polymer ?
#
loop_
_entity_poly.entity_id
_entity_poly.type
_entity_poly.pdbx_seq_one_letter_code
_entity_poly.pdbx_strand_id
1 'polypeptide(L)'
;AYTIHYTNINAKFKKGSEKAAVLPMFLPTLTYGFAIIYSFGKQGFLTKLFGRQLFDIYGFNGLLIGYIIYTLPVSFLLIHNTMGYIDKKFMIVSRIMGDNRVSTFMMTIFRPLAGTLMASFIQSFFLCFTDFGIPASVGGKFEVIASVLYSQMLGSVPDFHKGSVVAVMMLLPSIVSIAL
;
A
#
# COMPACT_ATOMS: atom_id res chain seq x y z
N ALA A 1 11.83 5.20 -3.69
CA ALA A 1 12.63 5.97 -2.72
C ALA A 1 14.14 5.81 -2.98
N TYR A 2 14.70 4.59 -2.92
CA TYR A 2 16.15 4.35 -3.08
C TYR A 2 16.74 5.03 -4.34
N THR A 3 16.16 4.80 -5.49
CA THR A 3 16.59 5.38 -6.77
C THR A 3 16.61 6.92 -6.76
N ILE A 4 15.65 7.53 -6.10
CA ILE A 4 15.54 9.00 -6.00
C ILE A 4 16.69 9.56 -5.17
N HIS A 5 17.08 8.90 -4.06
CA HIS A 5 18.14 9.39 -3.18
C HIS A 5 19.54 9.08 -3.68
N TYR A 6 19.78 7.88 -4.24
CA TYR A 6 21.13 7.36 -4.48
C TYR A 6 21.53 7.30 -5.96
N THR A 7 20.60 7.60 -6.91
CA THR A 7 20.91 7.61 -8.34
C THR A 7 21.00 9.04 -8.87
N ASN A 8 21.95 9.27 -9.78
CA ASN A 8 22.13 10.58 -10.39
C ASN A 8 21.18 10.79 -11.57
N ILE A 9 19.88 10.87 -11.28
CA ILE A 9 18.81 11.09 -12.26
C ILE A 9 18.46 12.58 -12.31
N ASN A 10 17.94 13.05 -13.45
CA ASN A 10 17.51 14.44 -13.65
C ASN A 10 16.55 14.89 -12.52
N ALA A 11 16.81 16.07 -11.96
CA ALA A 11 16.04 16.64 -10.85
C ALA A 11 14.55 16.81 -11.16
N LYS A 12 14.21 17.11 -12.41
CA LYS A 12 12.80 17.22 -12.86
C LYS A 12 12.11 15.86 -12.78
N PHE A 13 12.80 14.79 -13.19
CA PHE A 13 12.26 13.42 -13.12
C PHE A 13 12.07 12.95 -11.67
N LYS A 14 13.03 13.26 -10.76
CA LYS A 14 12.90 12.96 -9.33
C LYS A 14 11.64 13.60 -8.75
N LYS A 15 11.48 14.93 -8.92
CA LYS A 15 10.29 15.66 -8.45
C LYS A 15 9.00 15.16 -9.07
N GLY A 16 9.02 14.79 -10.35
CA GLY A 16 7.85 14.20 -11.03
C GLY A 16 7.45 12.85 -10.43
N SER A 17 8.43 11.97 -10.20
CA SER A 17 8.20 10.66 -9.59
C SER A 17 7.71 10.75 -8.14
N GLU A 18 8.23 11.69 -7.34
CA GLU A 18 7.75 11.97 -5.98
C GLU A 18 6.29 12.40 -5.98
N LYS A 19 5.93 13.37 -6.82
CA LYS A 19 4.55 13.85 -6.96
C LYS A 19 3.61 12.74 -7.44
N ALA A 20 4.02 11.97 -8.43
CA ALA A 20 3.23 10.86 -8.96
C ALA A 20 2.99 9.76 -7.91
N ALA A 21 4.00 9.46 -7.07
CA ALA A 21 3.87 8.46 -6.00
C ALA A 21 2.89 8.89 -4.90
N VAL A 22 2.76 10.19 -4.65
CA VAL A 22 1.89 10.74 -3.59
C VAL A 22 0.48 11.06 -4.11
N LEU A 23 0.33 11.28 -5.41
CA LEU A 23 -0.94 11.70 -6.01
C LEU A 23 -2.13 10.79 -5.65
N PRO A 24 -2.01 9.46 -5.61
CA PRO A 24 -3.13 8.61 -5.24
C PRO A 24 -3.72 8.93 -3.86
N MET A 25 -2.92 9.38 -2.89
CA MET A 25 -3.37 9.64 -1.51
C MET A 25 -4.55 10.63 -1.42
N PHE A 26 -4.74 11.46 -2.43
CA PHE A 26 -5.82 12.46 -2.45
C PHE A 26 -7.16 11.92 -2.97
N LEU A 27 -7.20 10.66 -3.40
CA LEU A 27 -8.40 10.06 -3.96
C LEU A 27 -9.15 9.24 -2.89
N PRO A 28 -10.49 9.30 -2.84
CA PRO A 28 -11.29 8.39 -2.04
C PRO A 28 -11.08 6.92 -2.45
N THR A 29 -11.16 5.98 -1.49
CA THR A 29 -10.86 4.56 -1.75
C THR A 29 -11.78 3.92 -2.79
N LEU A 30 -13.05 4.32 -2.87
CA LEU A 30 -13.97 3.91 -3.94
C LEU A 30 -13.45 4.23 -5.35
N THR A 31 -12.74 5.36 -5.50
CA THR A 31 -12.20 5.79 -6.80
C THR A 31 -11.16 4.82 -7.34
N TYR A 32 -10.37 4.17 -6.46
CA TYR A 32 -9.41 3.14 -6.87
C TYR A 32 -10.11 1.95 -7.51
N GLY A 33 -11.20 1.47 -6.87
CA GLY A 33 -11.98 0.38 -7.42
C GLY A 33 -12.56 0.71 -8.80
N PHE A 34 -13.16 1.89 -8.95
CA PHE A 34 -13.66 2.33 -10.26
C PHE A 34 -12.55 2.50 -11.29
N ALA A 35 -11.40 3.03 -10.92
CA ALA A 35 -10.25 3.14 -11.81
C ALA A 35 -9.74 1.76 -12.28
N ILE A 36 -9.71 0.77 -11.38
CA ILE A 36 -9.36 -0.61 -11.71
C ILE A 36 -10.38 -1.22 -12.67
N ILE A 37 -11.68 -1.05 -12.40
CA ILE A 37 -12.75 -1.54 -13.27
C ILE A 37 -12.66 -0.88 -14.66
N TYR A 38 -12.46 0.42 -14.71
CA TYR A 38 -12.33 1.15 -15.98
C TYR A 38 -11.08 0.73 -16.77
N SER A 39 -9.99 0.42 -16.08
CA SER A 39 -8.74 0.01 -16.72
C SER A 39 -8.75 -1.45 -17.16
N PHE A 40 -9.09 -2.37 -16.26
CA PHE A 40 -8.90 -3.82 -16.43
C PHE A 40 -10.19 -4.62 -16.48
N GLY A 41 -11.36 -3.99 -16.31
CA GLY A 41 -12.66 -4.68 -16.34
C GLY A 41 -12.97 -5.30 -17.71
N LYS A 42 -14.06 -6.06 -17.79
CA LYS A 42 -14.49 -6.73 -19.03
C LYS A 42 -14.59 -5.78 -20.23
N GLN A 43 -14.99 -4.53 -20.01
CA GLN A 43 -15.06 -3.48 -21.00
C GLN A 43 -14.03 -2.36 -20.76
N GLY A 44 -13.01 -2.66 -19.95
CA GLY A 44 -11.97 -1.71 -19.58
C GLY A 44 -11.09 -1.29 -20.74
N PHE A 45 -10.41 -0.16 -20.57
CA PHE A 45 -9.53 0.42 -21.59
C PHE A 45 -8.45 -0.57 -22.06
N LEU A 46 -7.75 -1.23 -21.13
CA LEU A 46 -6.70 -2.20 -21.45
C LEU A 46 -7.28 -3.48 -22.08
N THR A 47 -8.45 -3.92 -21.63
CA THR A 47 -9.14 -5.07 -22.23
C THR A 47 -9.49 -4.82 -23.69
N LYS A 48 -9.94 -3.60 -24.01
CA LYS A 48 -10.19 -3.19 -25.40
C LYS A 48 -8.92 -3.08 -26.23
N LEU A 49 -7.85 -2.55 -25.64
CA LEU A 49 -6.55 -2.41 -26.31
C LEU A 49 -5.91 -3.75 -26.66
N PHE A 50 -5.97 -4.72 -25.73
CA PHE A 50 -5.39 -6.07 -25.93
C PHE A 50 -6.37 -7.07 -26.56
N GLY A 51 -7.62 -6.70 -26.80
CA GLY A 51 -8.66 -7.57 -27.36
C GLY A 51 -9.11 -8.70 -26.43
N ARG A 52 -8.61 -8.79 -25.24
CA ARG A 52 -8.97 -9.80 -24.20
C ARG A 52 -8.78 -9.26 -22.80
N GLN A 53 -9.55 -9.77 -21.86
CA GLN A 53 -9.35 -9.51 -20.44
C GLN A 53 -8.05 -10.19 -19.98
N LEU A 54 -7.14 -9.43 -19.39
CA LEU A 54 -5.83 -9.94 -18.96
C LEU A 54 -5.96 -10.87 -17.75
N PHE A 55 -6.85 -10.52 -16.81
CA PHE A 55 -7.17 -11.30 -15.61
C PHE A 55 -8.51 -10.84 -15.04
N ASP A 56 -9.11 -11.68 -14.21
CA ASP A 56 -10.33 -11.30 -13.51
C ASP A 56 -9.98 -10.35 -12.35
N ILE A 57 -10.58 -9.16 -12.39
CA ILE A 57 -10.37 -8.11 -11.40
C ILE A 57 -11.32 -8.20 -10.21
N TYR A 58 -12.34 -9.02 -10.28
CA TYR A 58 -13.27 -9.19 -9.18
C TYR A 58 -12.75 -10.24 -8.20
N GLY A 59 -12.80 -9.91 -6.90
CA GLY A 59 -12.25 -10.73 -5.84
C GLY A 59 -10.80 -10.40 -5.49
N PHE A 60 -10.00 -11.40 -5.17
CA PHE A 60 -8.65 -11.23 -4.62
C PHE A 60 -7.71 -10.38 -5.51
N ASN A 61 -7.72 -10.57 -6.81
CA ASN A 61 -6.81 -9.85 -7.71
C ASN A 61 -7.09 -8.33 -7.72
N GLY A 62 -8.37 -7.94 -7.78
CA GLY A 62 -8.73 -6.53 -7.72
C GLY A 62 -8.43 -5.89 -6.37
N LEU A 63 -8.68 -6.63 -5.28
CA LEU A 63 -8.31 -6.21 -3.93
C LEU A 63 -6.79 -6.00 -3.81
N LEU A 64 -6.00 -6.95 -4.29
CA LEU A 64 -4.53 -6.88 -4.25
C LEU A 64 -4.02 -5.64 -4.98
N ILE A 65 -4.46 -5.42 -6.22
CA ILE A 65 -4.05 -4.26 -7.01
C ILE A 65 -4.50 -2.95 -6.34
N GLY A 66 -5.74 -2.90 -5.88
CA GLY A 66 -6.30 -1.73 -5.21
C GLY A 66 -5.52 -1.37 -3.96
N TYR A 67 -5.22 -2.34 -3.13
CA TYR A 67 -4.48 -2.11 -1.88
C TYR A 67 -3.01 -1.77 -2.11
N ILE A 68 -2.36 -2.33 -3.13
CA ILE A 68 -1.00 -1.92 -3.51
C ILE A 68 -0.99 -0.43 -3.90
N ILE A 69 -1.91 0.01 -4.75
CA ILE A 69 -1.97 1.41 -5.18
C ILE A 69 -2.34 2.32 -4.01
N TYR A 70 -3.24 1.89 -3.14
CA TYR A 70 -3.72 2.65 -1.98
C TYR A 70 -2.63 2.87 -0.91
N THR A 71 -1.85 1.82 -0.60
CA THR A 71 -0.83 1.89 0.45
C THR A 71 0.50 2.46 -0.03
N LEU A 72 0.74 2.45 -1.36
CA LEU A 72 1.98 2.92 -1.97
C LEU A 72 2.37 4.35 -1.56
N PRO A 73 1.48 5.36 -1.54
CA PRO A 73 1.84 6.73 -1.17
C PRO A 73 2.38 6.83 0.25
N VAL A 74 1.70 6.22 1.21
CA VAL A 74 2.07 6.27 2.63
C VAL A 74 3.40 5.58 2.86
N SER A 75 3.54 4.35 2.34
CA SER A 75 4.79 3.60 2.40
C SER A 75 5.95 4.34 1.74
N PHE A 76 5.69 4.94 0.57
CA PHE A 76 6.68 5.73 -0.14
C PHE A 76 7.15 6.93 0.68
N LEU A 77 6.23 7.69 1.28
CA LEU A 77 6.57 8.87 2.08
C LEU A 77 7.38 8.51 3.32
N LEU A 78 6.98 7.48 4.06
CA LEU A 78 7.71 7.03 5.25
C LEU A 78 9.14 6.63 4.89
N ILE A 79 9.30 5.78 3.88
CA ILE A 79 10.62 5.30 3.43
C ILE A 79 11.43 6.46 2.83
N HIS A 80 10.82 7.32 2.03
CA HIS A 80 11.49 8.44 1.38
C HIS A 80 12.03 9.42 2.40
N ASN A 81 11.23 9.80 3.40
CA ASN A 81 11.64 10.71 4.47
C ASN A 81 12.80 10.13 5.28
N THR A 82 12.70 8.87 5.71
CA THR A 82 13.79 8.23 6.48
C THR A 82 15.08 8.12 5.67
N MET A 83 14.99 7.81 4.38
CA MET A 83 16.17 7.78 3.49
C MET A 83 16.86 9.13 3.38
N GLY A 84 16.13 10.23 3.53
CA GLY A 84 16.69 11.59 3.56
C GLY A 84 17.65 11.82 4.73
N TYR A 85 17.46 11.12 5.84
CA TYR A 85 18.31 11.22 7.04
C TYR A 85 19.55 10.30 7.01
N ILE A 86 19.60 9.33 6.11
CA ILE A 86 20.74 8.41 5.99
C ILE A 86 21.88 9.12 5.27
N ASP A 87 23.00 9.35 5.98
CA ASP A 87 24.18 9.99 5.38
C ASP A 87 24.85 9.05 4.36
N LYS A 88 24.97 9.53 3.13
CA LYS A 88 25.64 8.82 2.02
C LYS A 88 27.11 8.50 2.30
N LYS A 89 27.75 9.21 3.22
CA LYS A 89 29.14 8.96 3.61
C LYS A 89 29.35 7.56 4.19
N PHE A 90 28.36 7.01 4.91
CA PHE A 90 28.45 5.65 5.43
C PHE A 90 28.63 4.61 4.32
N MET A 91 28.03 4.81 3.16
CA MET A 91 28.19 3.92 2.02
C MET A 91 29.61 4.01 1.43
N ILE A 92 30.21 5.20 1.47
CA ILE A 92 31.61 5.41 1.00
C ILE A 92 32.58 4.73 1.97
N VAL A 93 32.39 4.93 3.27
CA VAL A 93 33.22 4.33 4.33
C VAL A 93 33.19 2.80 4.24
N SER A 94 31.99 2.19 4.15
CA SER A 94 31.80 0.74 4.01
C SER A 94 32.58 0.18 2.80
N ARG A 95 32.54 0.88 1.67
CA ARG A 95 33.34 0.48 0.47
C ARG A 95 34.85 0.59 0.68
N ILE A 96 35.31 1.62 1.37
CA ILE A 96 36.77 1.79 1.68
C ILE A 96 37.20 0.66 2.63
N MET A 97 36.33 0.22 3.53
CA MET A 97 36.60 -0.91 4.43
C MET A 97 36.63 -2.27 3.72
N GLY A 98 36.33 -2.32 2.42
CA GLY A 98 36.36 -3.56 1.64
C GLY A 98 35.05 -4.38 1.67
N ASP A 99 33.95 -3.80 2.18
CA ASP A 99 32.66 -4.48 2.19
C ASP A 99 32.15 -4.74 0.76
N ASN A 100 31.52 -5.88 0.57
CA ASN A 100 30.83 -6.18 -0.69
C ASN A 100 29.53 -5.34 -0.82
N ARG A 101 28.96 -5.29 -2.03
CA ARG A 101 27.76 -4.47 -2.32
C ARG A 101 26.56 -4.83 -1.46
N VAL A 102 26.37 -6.12 -1.14
CA VAL A 102 25.25 -6.61 -0.33
C VAL A 102 25.44 -6.20 1.12
N SER A 103 26.65 -6.38 1.68
CA SER A 103 27.00 -5.97 3.04
C SER A 103 26.81 -4.46 3.20
N THR A 104 27.38 -3.67 2.27
CA THR A 104 27.21 -2.21 2.25
C THR A 104 25.72 -1.81 2.26
N PHE A 105 24.89 -2.38 1.40
CA PHE A 105 23.46 -2.10 1.36
C PHE A 105 22.75 -2.48 2.67
N MET A 106 23.04 -3.67 3.18
CA MET A 106 22.42 -4.19 4.39
C MET A 106 22.74 -3.32 5.61
N MET A 107 23.99 -2.94 5.77
CA MET A 107 24.47 -2.20 6.95
C MET A 107 24.13 -0.71 6.89
N THR A 108 24.27 -0.08 5.71
CA THR A 108 24.15 1.37 5.59
C THR A 108 22.74 1.85 5.22
N ILE A 109 21.91 0.97 4.66
CA ILE A 109 20.55 1.35 4.20
C ILE A 109 19.48 0.52 4.89
N PHE A 110 19.53 -0.82 4.75
CA PHE A 110 18.46 -1.68 5.23
C PHE A 110 18.32 -1.62 6.76
N ARG A 111 19.43 -1.74 7.49
CA ARG A 111 19.43 -1.75 8.96
C ARG A 111 18.89 -0.45 9.57
N PRO A 112 19.34 0.76 9.13
CA PRO A 112 18.72 2.01 9.59
C PRO A 112 17.25 2.17 9.19
N LEU A 113 16.86 1.55 8.07
CA LEU A 113 15.50 1.64 7.53
C LEU A 113 14.53 0.61 8.15
N ALA A 114 15.04 -0.41 8.84
CA ALA A 114 14.24 -1.54 9.32
C ALA A 114 13.04 -1.11 10.18
N GLY A 115 13.23 -0.18 11.11
CA GLY A 115 12.14 0.37 11.92
C GLY A 115 11.06 1.05 11.07
N THR A 116 11.46 1.84 10.07
CA THR A 116 10.52 2.49 9.15
C THR A 116 9.80 1.49 8.26
N LEU A 117 10.45 0.42 7.84
CA LEU A 117 9.80 -0.66 7.07
C LEU A 117 8.73 -1.35 7.91
N MET A 118 9.01 -1.64 9.18
CA MET A 118 8.02 -2.19 10.11
C MET A 118 6.85 -1.23 10.33
N ALA A 119 7.12 0.04 10.59
CA ALA A 119 6.09 1.06 10.74
C ALA A 119 5.25 1.21 9.46
N SER A 120 5.88 1.20 8.28
CA SER A 120 5.20 1.25 6.99
C SER A 120 4.32 0.03 6.75
N PHE A 121 4.78 -1.16 7.14
CA PHE A 121 4.00 -2.40 7.05
C PHE A 121 2.77 -2.34 7.95
N ILE A 122 2.95 -1.98 9.23
CA ILE A 122 1.86 -1.85 10.19
C ILE A 122 0.83 -0.83 9.70
N GLN A 123 1.28 0.34 9.28
CA GLN A 123 0.39 1.39 8.75
C GLN A 123 -0.38 0.92 7.51
N SER A 124 0.28 0.26 6.56
CA SER A 124 -0.36 -0.28 5.36
C SER A 124 -1.36 -1.37 5.68
N PHE A 125 -1.03 -2.25 6.65
CA PHE A 125 -1.95 -3.27 7.14
C PHE A 125 -3.24 -2.65 7.67
N PHE A 126 -3.16 -1.64 8.54
CA PHE A 126 -4.35 -0.99 9.08
C PHE A 126 -5.15 -0.25 8.01
N LEU A 127 -4.50 0.42 7.06
CA LEU A 127 -5.18 1.04 5.94
C LEU A 127 -6.02 0.03 5.13
N CYS A 128 -5.44 -1.14 4.82
CA CYS A 128 -6.16 -2.19 4.10
C CYS A 128 -7.25 -2.85 4.97
N PHE A 129 -6.94 -3.07 6.25
CA PHE A 129 -7.81 -3.79 7.18
C PHE A 129 -9.11 -3.03 7.48
N THR A 130 -9.05 -1.70 7.52
CA THR A 130 -10.19 -0.83 7.80
C THR A 130 -10.87 -0.27 6.55
N ASP A 131 -10.30 -0.51 5.36
CA ASP A 131 -10.87 0.02 4.12
C ASP A 131 -12.13 -0.76 3.70
N PHE A 132 -13.15 -0.01 3.35
CA PHE A 132 -14.40 -0.52 2.78
C PHE A 132 -14.53 -0.23 1.27
N GLY A 133 -13.95 0.87 0.79
CA GLY A 133 -14.22 1.38 -0.56
C GLY A 133 -13.72 0.47 -1.68
N ILE A 134 -12.50 -0.05 -1.56
CA ILE A 134 -11.93 -0.97 -2.55
C ILE A 134 -12.72 -2.29 -2.57
N PRO A 135 -12.98 -2.96 -1.43
CA PRO A 135 -13.80 -4.17 -1.39
C PRO A 135 -15.22 -3.99 -1.93
N ALA A 136 -15.86 -2.87 -1.63
CA ALA A 136 -17.18 -2.57 -2.13
C ALA A 136 -17.25 -2.46 -3.66
N SER A 137 -16.14 -2.08 -4.29
CA SER A 137 -16.08 -1.92 -5.75
C SER A 137 -15.64 -3.18 -6.48
N VAL A 138 -14.53 -3.81 -6.03
CA VAL A 138 -13.88 -4.91 -6.75
C VAL A 138 -13.82 -6.22 -5.95
N GLY A 139 -14.30 -6.24 -4.70
CA GLY A 139 -14.27 -7.43 -3.84
C GLY A 139 -15.05 -8.62 -4.40
N GLY A 140 -16.13 -8.38 -5.15
CA GLY A 140 -16.96 -9.44 -5.71
C GLY A 140 -17.54 -10.34 -4.62
N LYS A 141 -17.17 -11.62 -4.64
CA LYS A 141 -17.56 -12.61 -3.61
C LYS A 141 -16.57 -12.72 -2.46
N PHE A 142 -15.47 -11.98 -2.52
CA PHE A 142 -14.43 -12.02 -1.50
C PHE A 142 -14.77 -10.99 -0.41
N GLU A 143 -15.24 -11.48 0.72
CA GLU A 143 -15.59 -10.63 1.84
C GLU A 143 -14.35 -10.28 2.67
N VAL A 144 -14.22 -9.01 3.02
CA VAL A 144 -13.25 -8.52 4.00
C VAL A 144 -13.98 -8.07 5.26
N ILE A 145 -13.27 -7.99 6.37
CA ILE A 145 -13.88 -7.69 7.68
C ILE A 145 -14.68 -6.38 7.68
N ALA A 146 -14.20 -5.35 6.98
CA ALA A 146 -14.90 -4.07 6.83
C ALA A 146 -16.22 -4.21 6.07
N SER A 147 -16.28 -5.06 5.03
CA SER A 147 -17.50 -5.36 4.29
C SER A 147 -18.50 -6.12 5.15
N VAL A 148 -18.01 -7.07 5.95
CA VAL A 148 -18.85 -7.82 6.90
C VAL A 148 -19.44 -6.87 7.94
N LEU A 149 -18.62 -6.00 8.53
CA LEU A 149 -19.11 -4.99 9.47
C LEU A 149 -20.20 -4.11 8.85
N TYR A 150 -19.97 -3.62 7.64
CA TYR A 150 -20.94 -2.80 6.92
C TYR A 150 -22.25 -3.55 6.70
N SER A 151 -22.20 -4.79 6.23
CA SER A 151 -23.40 -5.60 5.96
C SER A 151 -24.18 -5.92 7.23
N GLN A 152 -23.52 -6.14 8.37
CA GLN A 152 -24.19 -6.39 9.65
C GLN A 152 -24.81 -5.14 10.26
N MET A 153 -24.20 -3.97 10.07
CA MET A 153 -24.68 -2.71 10.65
C MET A 153 -25.70 -1.99 9.78
N LEU A 154 -25.50 -2.01 8.44
CA LEU A 154 -26.25 -1.19 7.48
C LEU A 154 -26.86 -2.01 6.34
N GLY A 155 -26.84 -3.33 6.41
CA GLY A 155 -27.47 -4.21 5.44
C GLY A 155 -29.00 -4.18 5.52
N SER A 156 -29.66 -4.92 4.62
CA SER A 156 -31.12 -4.98 4.53
C SER A 156 -31.81 -5.50 5.81
N VAL A 157 -31.11 -6.37 6.57
CA VAL A 157 -31.54 -6.87 7.88
C VAL A 157 -30.35 -6.65 8.83
N PRO A 158 -30.32 -5.51 9.54
CA PRO A 158 -29.22 -5.20 10.45
C PRO A 158 -29.19 -6.15 11.66
N ASP A 159 -28.00 -6.65 11.98
CA ASP A 159 -27.71 -7.41 13.19
C ASP A 159 -26.64 -6.69 14.01
N PHE A 160 -27.08 -5.80 14.88
CA PHE A 160 -26.17 -4.99 15.71
C PHE A 160 -25.33 -5.82 16.68
N HIS A 161 -25.83 -6.99 17.12
CA HIS A 161 -25.05 -7.89 17.99
C HIS A 161 -23.84 -8.44 17.23
N LYS A 162 -24.05 -9.01 16.05
CA LYS A 162 -22.95 -9.50 15.21
C LYS A 162 -22.03 -8.36 14.76
N GLY A 163 -22.63 -7.22 14.35
CA GLY A 163 -21.85 -6.04 13.98
C GLY A 163 -20.94 -5.57 15.10
N SER A 164 -21.43 -5.53 16.36
CA SER A 164 -20.60 -5.15 17.52
C SER A 164 -19.46 -6.13 17.77
N VAL A 165 -19.68 -7.44 17.61
CA VAL A 165 -18.60 -8.45 17.72
C VAL A 165 -17.54 -8.23 16.66
N VAL A 166 -17.94 -8.02 15.41
CA VAL A 166 -17.00 -7.73 14.31
C VAL A 166 -16.21 -6.44 14.58
N ALA A 167 -16.88 -5.38 15.06
CA ALA A 167 -16.22 -4.13 15.42
C ALA A 167 -15.15 -4.33 16.51
N VAL A 168 -15.45 -5.10 17.56
CA VAL A 168 -14.49 -5.43 18.62
C VAL A 168 -13.33 -6.26 18.06
N MET A 169 -13.60 -7.23 17.19
CA MET A 169 -12.55 -8.01 16.52
C MET A 169 -11.61 -7.13 15.68
N MET A 170 -12.12 -6.06 15.07
CA MET A 170 -11.29 -5.10 14.33
C MET A 170 -10.34 -4.29 15.23
N LEU A 171 -10.61 -4.19 16.54
CA LEU A 171 -9.73 -3.52 17.48
C LEU A 171 -8.54 -4.41 17.91
N LEU A 172 -8.67 -5.73 17.87
CA LEU A 172 -7.63 -6.65 18.36
C LEU A 172 -6.25 -6.44 17.70
N PRO A 173 -6.13 -6.35 16.36
CA PRO A 173 -4.84 -6.08 15.73
C PRO A 173 -4.23 -4.74 16.15
N SER A 174 -5.07 -3.72 16.39
CA SER A 174 -4.62 -2.39 16.85
C SER A 174 -4.03 -2.47 18.25
N ILE A 175 -4.68 -3.19 19.17
CA ILE A 175 -4.20 -3.40 20.53
C ILE A 175 -2.86 -4.16 20.53
N VAL A 176 -2.76 -5.21 19.72
CA VAL A 176 -1.51 -5.98 19.58
C VAL A 176 -0.39 -5.10 19.02
N SER A 177 -0.69 -4.26 18.03
CA SER A 177 0.29 -3.34 17.41
C SER A 177 0.82 -2.28 18.38
N ILE A 178 0.04 -1.87 19.38
CA ILE A 178 0.48 -0.91 20.41
C ILE A 178 1.36 -1.59 21.46
N ALA A 179 1.13 -2.88 21.69
CA ALA A 179 1.87 -3.65 22.70
C ALA A 179 3.24 -4.15 22.21
N LEU A 180 3.52 -4.10 20.89
CA LEU A 180 4.78 -4.49 20.26
C LEU A 180 5.70 -3.29 20.07
#